data_127fa60ebd4cc316a4c397b05705c69d
#
_entry.id   127fa60ebd4cc316a4c397b05705c69d
#
_cell.length_a   1.000
_cell.length_b   1.000
_cell.length_c   1.000
_cell.angle_alpha   90.00
_cell.angle_beta   90.00
_cell.angle_gamma   90.00
#
_symmetry.space_group_name_H-M   'P 1'
#
loop_
_entity.id
_entity.type
_entity.pdbx_description
1 polymer ?
#
loop_
_entity_poly.entity_id
_entity_poly.type
_entity_poly.pdbx_seq_one_letter_code
_entity_poly.pdbx_strand_id
1 'polypeptide(L)'
;MRFLIAAAASCTALATPLAAQSVFDTNVRAAPQFLTYQIKAPVNETISEFTTPIFVVIPINSTLTFDVGTAFASARVKPNGPGTEQTSTISGLTDTQIRANLSFGSDFVVVTAGVNIPTGKETATQEELLAAFRIGNDFLAFPISNMGTGFGATGGIAIARPIGSWNFGFGGSLRQSASYEPFVANTGTRPRFQPGNEYRARVGLDHPFGTGRFAVGLTYSKFGNDDIGGSIYNTGDRYIAQAGFNNSLGGANVLVNAWNLYRSSGMIFTGERTGAENIANILLGIGFHGMSGVIEPSVELRNWTQEQLPASMLGTIGLRYSVDAAGFAITPSAGYTFGRFAAVGGNADLSGFRAALAIRFGS
;
A
#
# COMPACT_ATOMS: atom_id res chain seq x y z
N MET A 1 1.42 -19.46 -17.75
CA MET A 1 1.31 -18.16 -18.43
C MET A 1 0.16 -17.29 -17.91
N ARG A 2 -0.23 -17.41 -16.62
CA ARG A 2 -1.42 -16.75 -16.02
C ARG A 2 -1.09 -15.81 -14.85
N PHE A 3 0.14 -15.27 -14.75
CA PHE A 3 0.65 -14.68 -13.49
C PHE A 3 0.88 -13.17 -13.49
N LEU A 4 0.61 -12.46 -14.59
CA LEU A 4 0.95 -11.03 -14.71
C LEU A 4 -0.13 -10.05 -14.26
N ILE A 5 -1.39 -10.49 -14.08
CA ILE A 5 -2.48 -9.60 -13.66
C ILE A 5 -2.38 -9.16 -12.19
N ALA A 6 -1.72 -9.95 -11.33
CA ALA A 6 -1.60 -9.64 -9.90
C ALA A 6 -0.60 -8.51 -9.55
N ALA A 7 0.24 -8.09 -10.48
CA ALA A 7 1.31 -7.13 -10.19
C ALA A 7 0.88 -5.65 -10.21
N ALA A 8 -0.31 -5.33 -10.71
CA ALA A 8 -0.80 -3.94 -10.81
C ALA A 8 -1.58 -3.45 -9.58
N ALA A 9 -1.91 -4.32 -8.62
CA ALA A 9 -2.78 -3.98 -7.50
C ALA A 9 -2.11 -4.02 -6.11
N SER A 10 -0.80 -4.23 -6.02
CA SER A 10 -0.17 -4.60 -4.75
C SER A 10 0.83 -3.56 -4.26
N CYS A 11 0.37 -2.44 -3.75
CA CYS A 11 1.20 -1.67 -2.80
C CYS A 11 1.03 -2.11 -1.34
N THR A 12 0.19 -3.12 -1.04
CA THR A 12 0.02 -3.61 0.35
C THR A 12 -0.35 -5.09 0.49
N ALA A 13 -0.33 -5.89 -0.57
CA ALA A 13 -0.59 -7.32 -0.41
C ALA A 13 0.71 -8.05 -0.06
N LEU A 14 0.83 -8.52 1.17
CA LEU A 14 1.75 -9.60 1.55
C LEU A 14 1.61 -10.70 0.50
N ALA A 15 2.70 -11.01 -0.20
CA ALA A 15 2.72 -12.00 -1.26
C ALA A 15 2.30 -13.36 -0.69
N THR A 16 1.04 -13.73 -0.84
CA THR A 16 0.62 -15.11 -0.74
C THR A 16 1.04 -15.83 -2.02
N PRO A 17 1.58 -17.06 -1.97
CA PRO A 17 1.74 -17.86 -3.17
C PRO A 17 0.37 -18.00 -3.81
N LEU A 18 0.21 -17.47 -5.02
CA LEU A 18 -1.00 -17.61 -5.82
C LEU A 18 -1.08 -19.07 -6.27
N ALA A 19 -1.87 -19.87 -5.59
CA ALA A 19 -2.39 -21.09 -6.18
C ALA A 19 -3.08 -20.70 -7.49
N ALA A 20 -2.90 -21.51 -8.55
CA ALA A 20 -3.54 -21.28 -9.84
C ALA A 20 -5.06 -21.20 -9.60
N GLN A 21 -5.61 -19.99 -9.62
CA GLN A 21 -7.04 -19.76 -9.49
C GLN A 21 -7.70 -20.11 -10.82
N SER A 22 -8.86 -20.76 -10.78
CA SER A 22 -9.68 -20.86 -11.97
C SER A 22 -10.01 -19.45 -12.45
N VAL A 23 -9.81 -19.21 -13.72
CA VAL A 23 -9.89 -17.84 -14.34
C VAL A 23 -11.33 -17.30 -14.32
N PHE A 24 -12.29 -18.12 -13.91
CA PHE A 24 -13.72 -17.85 -14.06
C PHE A 24 -14.51 -17.74 -12.76
N ASP A 25 -13.85 -17.88 -11.60
CA ASP A 25 -14.57 -17.82 -10.32
C ASP A 25 -14.44 -16.44 -9.67
N THR A 26 -15.58 -15.91 -9.22
CA THR A 26 -15.60 -14.69 -8.41
C THR A 26 -14.81 -14.93 -7.13
N ASN A 27 -13.86 -14.04 -6.85
CA ASN A 27 -13.01 -14.11 -5.68
C ASN A 27 -13.29 -12.92 -4.77
N VAL A 28 -13.63 -13.20 -3.51
CA VAL A 28 -13.85 -12.20 -2.47
C VAL A 28 -12.75 -12.31 -1.44
N ARG A 29 -12.12 -11.19 -1.12
CA ARG A 29 -11.06 -11.08 -0.11
C ARG A 29 -11.42 -10.01 0.90
N ALA A 30 -11.27 -10.34 2.17
CA ALA A 30 -11.37 -9.40 3.27
C ALA A 30 -10.14 -9.57 4.17
N ALA A 31 -9.61 -8.47 4.69
CA ALA A 31 -8.43 -8.52 5.54
C ALA A 31 -8.53 -7.52 6.71
N PRO A 32 -9.40 -7.79 7.71
CA PRO A 32 -9.40 -6.98 8.92
C PRO A 32 -8.02 -6.98 9.56
N GLN A 33 -7.54 -5.79 9.92
CA GLN A 33 -6.22 -5.61 10.48
C GLN A 33 -6.19 -4.45 11.47
N PHE A 34 -5.31 -4.58 12.45
CA PHE A 34 -5.03 -3.59 13.47
C PHE A 34 -3.54 -3.31 13.53
N LEU A 35 -3.18 -2.04 13.55
CA LEU A 35 -1.81 -1.57 13.67
C LEU A 35 -1.76 -0.47 14.74
N THR A 36 -0.78 -0.54 15.63
CA THR A 36 -0.55 0.52 16.61
C THR A 36 0.94 0.78 16.77
N TYR A 37 1.28 2.06 16.95
CA TYR A 37 2.62 2.53 17.29
C TYR A 37 2.55 3.41 18.53
N GLN A 38 3.46 3.18 19.46
CA GLN A 38 3.77 4.07 20.55
C GLN A 38 5.11 4.75 20.25
N ILE A 39 5.08 6.07 20.10
CA ILE A 39 6.23 6.92 19.84
C ILE A 39 6.52 7.67 21.13
N LYS A 40 7.75 7.51 21.69
CA LYS A 40 8.17 8.18 22.92
C LYS A 40 8.57 9.63 22.66
N ALA A 41 9.08 10.29 23.69
CA ALA A 41 9.62 11.66 23.55
C ALA A 41 10.69 11.73 22.43
N PRO A 42 10.76 12.86 21.69
CA PRO A 42 10.03 14.12 21.90
C PRO A 42 8.58 14.16 21.39
N VAL A 43 8.12 13.18 20.60
CA VAL A 43 6.78 13.17 20.00
C VAL A 43 5.70 12.82 21.02
N ASN A 44 5.92 11.76 21.79
CA ASN A 44 5.10 11.29 22.90
C ASN A 44 3.62 11.06 22.56
N GLU A 45 3.35 10.17 21.60
CA GLU A 45 2.00 9.83 21.13
C GLU A 45 1.81 8.34 20.87
N THR A 46 0.56 7.89 20.87
CA THR A 46 0.14 6.57 20.41
C THR A 46 -0.75 6.75 19.17
N ILE A 47 -0.37 6.09 18.08
CA ILE A 47 -1.14 6.07 16.85
C ILE A 47 -1.70 4.66 16.67
N SER A 48 -2.96 4.51 16.34
CA SER A 48 -3.58 3.22 16.05
C SER A 48 -4.52 3.31 14.87
N GLU A 49 -4.57 2.24 14.07
CA GLU A 49 -5.51 2.09 12.97
C GLU A 49 -6.13 0.70 13.00
N PHE A 50 -7.44 0.65 12.90
CA PHE A 50 -8.20 -0.55 12.54
C PHE A 50 -8.76 -0.36 11.14
N THR A 51 -8.60 -1.36 10.28
CA THR A 51 -9.17 -1.32 8.92
C THR A 51 -9.62 -2.69 8.46
N THR A 52 -10.61 -2.67 7.56
CA THR A 52 -11.12 -3.88 6.90
C THR A 52 -11.24 -3.60 5.40
N PRO A 53 -10.15 -3.81 4.62
CA PRO A 53 -10.24 -3.77 3.18
C PRO A 53 -11.03 -4.97 2.65
N ILE A 54 -11.85 -4.70 1.63
CA ILE A 54 -12.67 -5.69 0.93
C ILE A 54 -12.37 -5.54 -0.57
N PHE A 55 -12.04 -6.65 -1.21
CA PHE A 55 -11.81 -6.73 -2.65
C PHE A 55 -12.65 -7.85 -3.24
N VAL A 56 -13.26 -7.54 -4.39
CA VAL A 56 -14.04 -8.49 -5.16
C VAL A 56 -13.50 -8.50 -6.59
N VAL A 57 -13.15 -9.67 -7.09
CA VAL A 57 -12.74 -9.88 -8.48
C VAL A 57 -13.84 -10.66 -9.17
N ILE A 58 -14.38 -10.10 -10.25
CA ILE A 58 -15.53 -10.66 -11.01
C ILE A 58 -15.06 -10.90 -12.44
N PRO A 59 -14.65 -12.12 -12.81
CA PRO A 59 -14.39 -12.46 -14.20
C PRO A 59 -15.71 -12.60 -14.95
N ILE A 60 -15.90 -11.79 -15.99
CA ILE A 60 -17.08 -11.86 -16.86
C ILE A 60 -16.89 -12.93 -17.93
N ASN A 61 -15.68 -12.99 -18.48
CA ASN A 61 -15.26 -14.00 -19.44
C ASN A 61 -13.73 -14.14 -19.43
N SER A 62 -13.16 -14.89 -20.37
CA SER A 62 -11.71 -15.11 -20.48
C SER A 62 -10.89 -13.85 -20.75
N THR A 63 -11.51 -12.77 -21.16
CA THR A 63 -10.81 -11.52 -21.55
C THR A 63 -11.17 -10.33 -20.69
N LEU A 64 -12.33 -10.32 -20.04
CA LEU A 64 -12.83 -9.20 -19.25
C LEU A 64 -13.01 -9.56 -17.78
N THR A 65 -12.35 -8.79 -16.91
CA THR A 65 -12.47 -8.91 -15.44
C THR A 65 -12.78 -7.55 -14.85
N PHE A 66 -13.67 -7.52 -13.87
CA PHE A 66 -13.90 -6.35 -13.01
C PHE A 66 -13.29 -6.58 -11.63
N ASP A 67 -12.65 -5.55 -11.10
CA ASP A 67 -12.17 -5.48 -9.72
C ASP A 67 -12.92 -4.36 -9.00
N VAL A 68 -13.44 -4.66 -7.82
CA VAL A 68 -14.07 -3.68 -6.93
C VAL A 68 -13.36 -3.72 -5.59
N GLY A 69 -12.94 -2.56 -5.08
CA GLY A 69 -12.25 -2.46 -3.80
C GLY A 69 -12.72 -1.28 -2.98
N THR A 70 -12.94 -1.49 -1.69
CA THR A 70 -13.20 -0.45 -0.70
C THR A 70 -12.66 -0.90 0.66
N ALA A 71 -12.60 -0.01 1.64
CA ALA A 71 -12.26 -0.37 3.01
C ALA A 71 -13.07 0.46 4.01
N PHE A 72 -13.33 -0.11 5.17
CA PHE A 72 -13.62 0.67 6.36
C PHE A 72 -12.31 0.89 7.11
N ALA A 73 -12.08 2.11 7.62
CA ALA A 73 -10.92 2.41 8.45
C ALA A 73 -11.30 3.34 9.61
N SER A 74 -10.58 3.17 10.73
CA SER A 74 -10.66 4.04 11.89
C SER A 74 -9.25 4.25 12.45
N ALA A 75 -8.77 5.48 12.39
CA ALA A 75 -7.45 5.86 12.87
C ALA A 75 -7.56 6.83 14.04
N ARG A 76 -6.69 6.63 15.02
CA ARG A 76 -6.68 7.42 16.26
C ARG A 76 -5.26 7.80 16.64
N VAL A 77 -5.07 9.06 17.01
CA VAL A 77 -3.84 9.58 17.61
C VAL A 77 -4.16 10.09 19.01
N LYS A 78 -3.48 9.53 20.00
CA LYS A 78 -3.58 9.92 21.40
C LYS A 78 -2.24 10.46 21.86
N PRO A 79 -2.12 11.76 22.20
CA PRO A 79 -0.95 12.27 22.91
C PRO A 79 -0.80 11.61 24.30
N ASN A 80 0.44 11.32 24.71
CA ASN A 80 0.73 10.63 25.99
C ASN A 80 1.32 11.57 27.06
N GLY A 81 1.41 12.88 26.80
CA GLY A 81 1.96 13.88 27.72
C GLY A 81 0.94 14.42 28.72
N PRO A 82 1.36 14.91 29.90
CA PRO A 82 0.48 15.58 30.84
C PRO A 82 -0.06 16.88 30.20
N GLY A 83 -1.37 17.12 30.31
CA GLY A 83 -2.03 18.32 29.79
C GLY A 83 -2.34 18.30 28.27
N THR A 84 -2.06 17.21 27.55
CA THR A 84 -2.36 17.04 26.11
C THR A 84 -3.51 16.04 25.96
N GLU A 85 -4.71 16.47 26.21
CA GLU A 85 -5.82 15.50 26.36
C GLU A 85 -6.65 15.27 25.09
N GLN A 86 -6.44 16.07 24.04
CA GLN A 86 -7.29 15.97 22.86
C GLN A 86 -6.83 14.82 21.94
N THR A 87 -7.60 13.75 21.96
CA THR A 87 -7.46 12.63 21.02
C THR A 87 -8.02 13.02 19.67
N SER A 88 -7.22 12.84 18.61
CA SER A 88 -7.67 12.97 17.23
C SER A 88 -8.13 11.61 16.71
N THR A 89 -9.33 11.55 16.11
CA THR A 89 -9.84 10.30 15.53
C THR A 89 -10.52 10.60 14.20
N ILE A 90 -10.14 9.87 13.17
CA ILE A 90 -10.82 9.89 11.87
C ILE A 90 -11.31 8.47 11.54
N SER A 91 -12.55 8.35 11.09
CA SER A 91 -13.12 7.05 10.72
C SER A 91 -14.14 7.19 9.60
N GLY A 92 -14.26 6.14 8.80
CA GLY A 92 -15.22 6.08 7.70
C GLY A 92 -14.90 4.99 6.69
N LEU A 93 -15.66 4.98 5.61
CA LEU A 93 -15.32 4.23 4.42
C LEU A 93 -14.20 4.96 3.66
N THR A 94 -13.43 4.21 2.90
CA THR A 94 -12.57 4.77 1.84
C THR A 94 -13.35 4.89 0.55
N ASP A 95 -12.80 5.61 -0.41
CA ASP A 95 -13.37 5.64 -1.75
C ASP A 95 -13.44 4.24 -2.35
N THR A 96 -14.52 3.98 -3.09
CA THR A 96 -14.70 2.72 -3.82
C THR A 96 -14.01 2.80 -5.16
N GLN A 97 -13.07 1.89 -5.40
CA GLN A 97 -12.40 1.74 -6.69
C GLN A 97 -13.06 0.66 -7.50
N ILE A 98 -13.40 0.97 -8.75
CA ILE A 98 -13.91 0.01 -9.73
C ILE A 98 -12.96 0.02 -10.92
N ARG A 99 -12.47 -1.16 -11.34
CA ARG A 99 -11.59 -1.32 -12.50
C ARG A 99 -12.12 -2.40 -13.42
N ALA A 100 -12.02 -2.14 -14.71
CA ALA A 100 -12.21 -3.11 -15.79
C ALA A 100 -10.84 -3.41 -16.40
N ASN A 101 -10.51 -4.68 -16.53
CA ASN A 101 -9.29 -5.15 -17.18
C ASN A 101 -9.68 -5.98 -18.39
N LEU A 102 -9.21 -5.58 -19.55
CA LEU A 102 -9.45 -6.24 -20.82
C LEU A 102 -8.14 -6.85 -21.33
N SER A 103 -8.08 -8.17 -21.39
CA SER A 103 -6.91 -8.95 -21.79
C SER A 103 -7.00 -9.41 -23.24
N PHE A 104 -5.91 -9.27 -23.98
CA PHE A 104 -5.77 -9.70 -25.37
C PHE A 104 -4.57 -10.63 -25.53
N GLY A 105 -4.66 -11.58 -26.48
CA GLY A 105 -3.55 -12.45 -26.84
C GLY A 105 -3.07 -13.33 -25.68
N SER A 106 -3.98 -13.93 -24.91
CA SER A 106 -3.66 -14.73 -23.72
C SER A 106 -2.81 -13.95 -22.71
N ASP A 107 -3.28 -12.74 -22.36
CA ASP A 107 -2.66 -11.80 -21.41
C ASP A 107 -1.37 -11.12 -21.90
N PHE A 108 -1.13 -11.14 -23.21
CA PHE A 108 -0.01 -10.42 -23.80
C PHE A 108 -0.18 -8.90 -23.67
N VAL A 109 -1.40 -8.38 -23.84
CA VAL A 109 -1.75 -6.98 -23.63
C VAL A 109 -2.95 -6.90 -22.70
N VAL A 110 -2.86 -6.06 -21.69
CA VAL A 110 -3.97 -5.75 -20.77
C VAL A 110 -4.25 -4.26 -20.83
N VAL A 111 -5.48 -3.89 -21.17
CA VAL A 111 -5.98 -2.53 -21.07
C VAL A 111 -6.81 -2.41 -19.80
N THR A 112 -6.51 -1.40 -18.99
CA THR A 112 -7.23 -1.13 -17.74
C THR A 112 -7.92 0.22 -17.81
N ALA A 113 -9.19 0.25 -17.42
CA ALA A 113 -9.93 1.48 -17.15
C ALA A 113 -10.50 1.41 -15.74
N GLY A 114 -10.38 2.47 -14.96
CA GLY A 114 -10.84 2.50 -13.59
C GLY A 114 -11.42 3.84 -13.19
N VAL A 115 -12.33 3.81 -12.23
CA VAL A 115 -12.90 4.99 -11.58
C VAL A 115 -12.78 4.86 -10.06
N ASN A 116 -12.55 6.00 -9.41
CA ASN A 116 -12.61 6.16 -7.97
C ASN A 116 -13.90 6.89 -7.64
N ILE A 117 -14.82 6.22 -6.95
CA ILE A 117 -16.11 6.80 -6.55
C ILE A 117 -15.97 7.36 -5.15
N PRO A 118 -16.37 8.61 -4.88
CA PRO A 118 -16.22 9.28 -3.59
C PRO A 118 -17.20 8.75 -2.54
N THR A 119 -17.07 7.49 -2.15
CA THR A 119 -17.81 6.88 -1.05
C THR A 119 -17.14 7.07 0.30
N GLY A 120 -15.89 7.52 0.26
CA GLY A 120 -15.06 7.75 1.42
C GLY A 120 -15.27 9.11 2.08
N LYS A 121 -14.57 9.30 3.18
CA LYS A 121 -14.54 10.57 3.87
C LYS A 121 -13.50 11.49 3.24
N GLU A 122 -13.94 12.42 2.40
CA GLU A 122 -13.08 13.36 1.67
C GLU A 122 -12.59 14.52 2.54
N THR A 123 -13.42 14.96 3.52
CA THR A 123 -13.16 16.17 4.32
C THR A 123 -12.88 15.79 5.77
N ALA A 124 -11.68 16.12 6.27
CA ALA A 124 -11.34 16.01 7.69
C ALA A 124 -11.70 17.29 8.44
N THR A 125 -12.30 17.14 9.63
CA THR A 125 -12.49 18.26 10.57
C THR A 125 -11.17 18.63 11.24
N GLN A 126 -11.10 19.77 11.93
CA GLN A 126 -9.90 20.18 12.67
C GLN A 126 -9.46 19.14 13.71
N GLU A 127 -10.39 18.49 14.36
CA GLU A 127 -10.13 17.46 15.36
C GLU A 127 -9.57 16.17 14.73
N GLU A 128 -9.80 15.93 13.45
CA GLU A 128 -9.38 14.73 12.71
C GLU A 128 -8.05 14.91 11.99
N LEU A 129 -7.60 16.15 11.79
CA LEU A 129 -6.42 16.45 10.97
C LEU A 129 -5.16 15.73 11.44
N LEU A 130 -4.91 15.67 12.75
CA LEU A 130 -3.72 15.01 13.27
C LEU A 130 -3.71 13.52 12.92
N ALA A 131 -4.86 12.84 13.08
CA ALA A 131 -4.99 11.44 12.72
C ALA A 131 -4.80 11.22 11.21
N ALA A 132 -5.43 12.07 10.37
CA ALA A 132 -5.28 12.03 8.92
C ALA A 132 -3.81 12.20 8.48
N PHE A 133 -3.07 13.13 9.08
CA PHE A 133 -1.66 13.34 8.80
C PHE A 133 -0.78 12.14 9.21
N ARG A 134 -1.06 11.52 10.36
CA ARG A 134 -0.24 10.43 10.86
C ARG A 134 -0.38 9.15 10.03
N ILE A 135 -1.58 8.81 9.59
CA ILE A 135 -1.79 7.64 8.73
C ILE A 135 -1.25 7.87 7.30
N GLY A 136 -1.14 9.12 6.85
CA GLY A 136 -0.54 9.49 5.57
C GLY A 136 0.99 9.33 5.50
N ASN A 137 1.66 8.96 6.59
CA ASN A 137 3.11 8.81 6.62
C ASN A 137 3.55 7.48 5.99
N ASP A 138 4.22 7.54 4.84
CA ASP A 138 4.66 6.37 4.08
C ASP A 138 5.63 5.46 4.87
N PHE A 139 6.45 6.02 5.79
CA PHE A 139 7.38 5.22 6.60
C PHE A 139 6.67 4.40 7.68
N LEU A 140 5.61 4.91 8.30
CA LEU A 140 4.81 4.18 9.27
C LEU A 140 3.98 3.08 8.60
N ALA A 141 3.70 3.24 7.30
CA ALA A 141 3.02 2.26 6.44
C ALA A 141 1.70 1.76 7.01
N PHE A 142 0.85 2.67 7.45
CA PHE A 142 -0.52 2.34 7.81
C PHE A 142 -1.25 1.77 6.59
N PRO A 143 -2.09 0.74 6.77
CA PRO A 143 -2.81 0.10 5.68
C PRO A 143 -3.68 1.05 4.85
N ILE A 144 -4.30 2.03 5.51
CA ILE A 144 -5.08 3.09 4.86
C ILE A 144 -4.40 4.44 5.13
N SER A 145 -3.81 5.02 4.12
CA SER A 145 -3.10 6.32 4.22
C SER A 145 -4.02 7.54 4.09
N ASN A 146 -5.25 7.36 3.59
CA ASN A 146 -6.28 8.40 3.49
C ASN A 146 -7.67 7.77 3.41
N MET A 147 -8.71 8.50 3.81
CA MET A 147 -10.07 8.01 3.81
C MET A 147 -10.82 8.27 2.50
N GLY A 148 -10.48 9.34 1.79
CA GLY A 148 -11.07 9.68 0.51
C GLY A 148 -10.25 10.74 -0.22
N THR A 149 -10.27 10.68 -1.55
CA THR A 149 -9.55 11.59 -2.46
C THR A 149 -10.46 12.15 -3.54
N GLY A 150 -11.77 11.98 -3.38
CA GLY A 150 -12.75 12.43 -4.33
C GLY A 150 -12.84 11.55 -5.59
N PHE A 151 -13.62 12.02 -6.56
CA PHE A 151 -13.77 11.32 -7.83
C PHE A 151 -12.46 11.33 -8.63
N GLY A 152 -12.15 10.20 -9.26
CA GLY A 152 -10.99 10.07 -10.13
C GLY A 152 -11.18 9.02 -11.20
N ALA A 153 -10.43 9.13 -12.29
CA ALA A 153 -10.38 8.16 -13.35
C ALA A 153 -8.94 7.73 -13.64
N THR A 154 -8.75 6.48 -14.02
CA THR A 154 -7.45 5.91 -14.38
C THR A 154 -7.61 5.14 -15.68
N GLY A 155 -6.69 5.35 -16.63
CA GLY A 155 -6.55 4.55 -17.83
C GLY A 155 -5.12 4.02 -17.94
N GLY A 156 -4.95 2.79 -18.40
CA GLY A 156 -3.62 2.20 -18.52
C GLY A 156 -3.55 1.07 -19.52
N ILE A 157 -2.32 0.75 -19.90
CA ILE A 157 -1.98 -0.40 -20.74
C ILE A 157 -0.77 -1.10 -20.16
N ALA A 158 -0.78 -2.42 -20.17
CA ALA A 158 0.37 -3.24 -19.80
C ALA A 158 0.60 -4.29 -20.89
N ILE A 159 1.87 -4.57 -21.17
CA ILE A 159 2.32 -5.56 -22.15
C ILE A 159 3.25 -6.51 -21.42
N ALA A 160 3.03 -7.82 -21.59
CA ALA A 160 3.89 -8.85 -21.03
C ALA A 160 4.36 -9.79 -22.14
N ARG A 161 5.67 -10.08 -22.18
CA ARG A 161 6.24 -10.97 -23.19
C ARG A 161 7.25 -11.94 -22.59
N PRO A 162 7.08 -13.23 -22.81
CA PRO A 162 8.12 -14.22 -22.52
C PRO A 162 9.23 -14.15 -23.58
N ILE A 163 10.48 -14.15 -23.12
CA ILE A 163 11.68 -14.24 -23.95
C ILE A 163 12.57 -15.33 -23.32
N GLY A 164 12.59 -16.53 -23.92
CA GLY A 164 13.20 -17.71 -23.28
C GLY A 164 12.50 -18.05 -21.96
N SER A 165 13.27 -18.18 -20.87
CA SER A 165 12.75 -18.44 -19.52
C SER A 165 12.40 -17.15 -18.75
N TRP A 166 12.58 -15.99 -19.34
CA TRP A 166 12.30 -14.69 -18.73
C TRP A 166 10.96 -14.11 -19.21
N ASN A 167 10.22 -13.48 -18.29
CA ASN A 167 9.04 -12.72 -18.63
C ASN A 167 9.32 -11.23 -18.44
N PHE A 168 9.13 -10.45 -19.49
CA PHE A 168 9.28 -8.99 -19.47
C PHE A 168 7.91 -8.33 -19.43
N GLY A 169 7.76 -7.32 -18.58
CA GLY A 169 6.54 -6.53 -18.46
C GLY A 169 6.82 -5.04 -18.62
N PHE A 170 5.97 -4.36 -19.36
CA PHE A 170 5.96 -2.90 -19.53
C PHE A 170 4.54 -2.40 -19.33
N GLY A 171 4.40 -1.25 -18.68
CA GLY A 171 3.08 -0.65 -18.50
C GLY A 171 3.15 0.86 -18.38
N GLY A 172 2.06 1.50 -18.74
CA GLY A 172 1.85 2.93 -18.57
C GLY A 172 0.42 3.22 -18.15
N SER A 173 0.22 4.24 -17.31
CA SER A 173 -1.11 4.68 -16.92
C SER A 173 -1.15 6.18 -16.65
N LEU A 174 -2.33 6.74 -16.81
CA LEU A 174 -2.69 8.11 -16.45
C LEU A 174 -3.81 8.07 -15.42
N ARG A 175 -3.66 8.83 -14.35
CA ARG A 175 -4.72 9.10 -13.38
C ARG A 175 -5.05 10.58 -13.37
N GLN A 176 -6.34 10.89 -13.43
CA GLN A 176 -6.90 12.21 -13.22
C GLN A 176 -7.84 12.17 -12.02
N SER A 177 -7.76 13.19 -11.17
CA SER A 177 -8.64 13.34 -10.01
C SER A 177 -9.44 14.63 -10.16
N ALA A 178 -10.69 14.60 -9.76
CA ALA A 178 -11.49 15.81 -9.61
C ALA A 178 -11.04 16.59 -8.36
N SER A 179 -11.43 17.84 -8.26
CA SER A 179 -11.18 18.61 -7.05
C SER A 179 -12.13 18.20 -5.93
N TYR A 180 -11.65 18.28 -4.69
CA TYR A 180 -12.43 18.05 -3.47
C TYR A 180 -11.97 18.98 -2.34
N GLU A 181 -12.61 18.90 -1.17
CA GLU A 181 -12.31 19.72 0.00
C GLU A 181 -11.68 18.85 1.08
N PRO A 182 -10.33 18.77 1.20
CA PRO A 182 -9.66 17.78 2.06
C PRO A 182 -9.84 18.06 3.56
N PHE A 183 -10.06 19.30 3.96
CA PHE A 183 -10.23 19.65 5.37
C PHE A 183 -11.01 20.94 5.59
N VAL A 184 -11.46 21.12 6.84
CA VAL A 184 -12.03 22.37 7.32
C VAL A 184 -10.92 23.18 7.99
N ALA A 185 -10.64 24.40 7.53
CA ALA A 185 -9.66 25.29 8.15
C ALA A 185 -10.20 25.88 9.48
N ASN A 186 -9.29 26.44 10.32
CA ASN A 186 -9.65 27.07 11.61
C ASN A 186 -10.67 28.22 11.47
N THR A 187 -10.73 28.84 10.31
CA THR A 187 -11.70 29.88 9.95
C THR A 187 -13.09 29.33 9.57
N GLY A 188 -13.25 28.00 9.55
CA GLY A 188 -14.46 27.32 9.05
C GLY A 188 -14.53 27.22 7.52
N THR A 189 -13.55 27.78 6.79
CA THR A 189 -13.47 27.65 5.33
C THR A 189 -13.00 26.26 4.93
N ARG A 190 -13.41 25.82 3.72
CA ARG A 190 -13.00 24.56 3.12
C ARG A 190 -12.22 24.85 1.85
N PRO A 191 -10.88 24.79 1.92
CA PRO A 191 -10.07 25.03 0.73
C PRO A 191 -10.30 23.93 -0.29
N ARG A 192 -10.55 24.35 -1.52
CA ARG A 192 -10.66 23.41 -2.65
C ARG A 192 -9.29 22.93 -3.04
N PHE A 193 -9.11 21.63 -3.10
CA PHE A 193 -7.90 20.96 -3.54
C PHE A 193 -8.12 20.30 -4.90
N GLN A 194 -7.28 20.62 -5.86
CA GLN A 194 -7.21 19.99 -7.17
C GLN A 194 -5.89 19.22 -7.27
N PRO A 195 -5.92 17.88 -7.17
CA PRO A 195 -4.73 17.07 -7.38
C PRO A 195 -4.22 17.19 -8.82
N GLY A 196 -2.90 17.23 -8.97
CA GLY A 196 -2.26 17.11 -10.27
C GLY A 196 -2.46 15.73 -10.91
N ASN A 197 -2.38 15.68 -12.22
CA ASN A 197 -2.43 14.40 -12.94
C ASN A 197 -1.22 13.53 -12.58
N GLU A 198 -1.43 12.21 -12.44
CA GLU A 198 -0.34 11.24 -12.26
C GLU A 198 -0.10 10.47 -13.55
N TYR A 199 1.12 10.54 -14.07
CA TYR A 199 1.63 9.72 -15.18
C TYR A 199 2.54 8.65 -14.61
N ARG A 200 2.23 7.39 -14.86
CA ARG A 200 2.99 6.26 -14.32
C ARG A 200 3.54 5.39 -15.44
N ALA A 201 4.82 5.04 -15.34
CA ALA A 201 5.46 4.04 -16.17
C ALA A 201 6.01 2.92 -15.29
N ARG A 202 5.93 1.68 -15.76
CA ARG A 202 6.42 0.49 -15.05
C ARG A 202 7.15 -0.44 -15.99
N VAL A 203 8.26 -0.99 -15.51
CA VAL A 203 8.97 -2.12 -16.15
C VAL A 203 9.13 -3.23 -15.13
N GLY A 204 9.10 -4.47 -15.58
CA GLY A 204 9.26 -5.64 -14.72
C GLY A 204 9.93 -6.78 -15.45
N LEU A 205 10.61 -7.60 -14.68
CA LEU A 205 11.28 -8.81 -15.11
C LEU A 205 10.98 -9.92 -14.12
N ASP A 206 10.68 -11.10 -14.65
CA ASP A 206 10.34 -12.28 -13.87
C ASP A 206 11.03 -13.51 -14.46
N HIS A 207 11.57 -14.36 -13.60
CA HIS A 207 12.26 -15.59 -13.99
C HIS A 207 11.88 -16.74 -13.03
N PRO A 208 11.15 -17.76 -13.50
CA PRO A 208 10.97 -19.01 -12.78
C PRO A 208 12.24 -19.88 -12.93
N PHE A 209 12.69 -20.50 -11.84
CA PHE A 209 13.81 -21.45 -11.85
C PHE A 209 13.54 -22.61 -10.88
N GLY A 210 13.59 -23.84 -11.35
CA GLY A 210 13.25 -25.01 -10.53
C GLY A 210 11.89 -24.82 -9.82
N THR A 211 11.88 -24.87 -8.48
CA THR A 211 10.71 -24.62 -7.62
C THR A 211 10.58 -23.15 -7.21
N GLY A 212 11.49 -22.31 -7.65
CA GLY A 212 11.59 -20.93 -7.23
C GLY A 212 11.18 -19.92 -8.31
N ARG A 213 11.17 -18.66 -7.89
CA ARG A 213 10.87 -17.51 -8.74
C ARG A 213 11.63 -16.29 -8.24
N PHE A 214 12.18 -15.54 -9.18
CA PHE A 214 12.76 -14.23 -8.95
C PHE A 214 11.99 -13.20 -9.77
N ALA A 215 11.69 -12.04 -9.19
CA ALA A 215 11.03 -10.95 -9.89
C ALA A 215 11.62 -9.61 -9.45
N VAL A 216 11.77 -8.69 -10.40
CA VAL A 216 12.14 -7.29 -10.14
C VAL A 216 11.23 -6.36 -10.90
N GLY A 217 11.03 -5.16 -10.37
CA GLY A 217 10.21 -4.14 -11.01
C GLY A 217 10.66 -2.74 -10.63
N LEU A 218 10.48 -1.81 -11.57
CA LEU A 218 10.67 -0.38 -11.35
C LEU A 218 9.41 0.34 -11.80
N THR A 219 8.90 1.23 -10.95
CA THR A 219 7.79 2.12 -11.24
C THR A 219 8.25 3.56 -11.09
N TYR A 220 7.99 4.37 -12.08
CA TYR A 220 8.16 5.81 -12.05
C TYR A 220 6.80 6.48 -12.10
N SER A 221 6.54 7.42 -11.20
CA SER A 221 5.34 8.27 -11.20
C SER A 221 5.74 9.73 -11.24
N LYS A 222 5.27 10.43 -12.26
CA LYS A 222 5.37 11.88 -12.37
C LYS A 222 4.04 12.49 -11.96
N PHE A 223 4.10 13.44 -11.04
CA PHE A 223 2.93 14.19 -10.58
C PHE A 223 2.90 15.56 -11.23
N GLY A 224 1.72 15.99 -11.68
CA GLY A 224 1.46 17.37 -12.05
C GLY A 224 1.44 18.27 -10.82
N ASN A 225 1.27 19.56 -11.03
CA ASN A 225 1.11 20.50 -9.92
C ASN A 225 -0.27 20.30 -9.27
N ASP A 226 -0.26 20.31 -7.95
CA ASP A 226 -1.44 20.38 -7.11
C ASP A 226 -1.83 21.85 -6.89
N ASP A 227 -3.12 22.13 -6.73
CA ASP A 227 -3.66 23.46 -6.38
C ASP A 227 -4.50 23.34 -5.12
N ILE A 228 -4.24 24.17 -4.10
CA ILE A 228 -5.08 24.31 -2.93
C ILE A 228 -5.43 25.79 -2.71
N GLY A 229 -6.71 26.13 -2.97
CA GLY A 229 -7.18 27.51 -2.79
C GLY A 229 -6.43 28.56 -3.64
N GLY A 230 -5.87 28.17 -4.80
CA GLY A 230 -5.09 29.02 -5.68
C GLY A 230 -3.58 29.00 -5.41
N SER A 231 -3.11 28.26 -4.40
CA SER A 231 -1.69 28.05 -4.14
C SER A 231 -1.23 26.77 -4.81
N ILE A 232 -0.22 26.90 -5.69
CA ILE A 232 0.30 25.78 -6.48
C ILE A 232 1.49 25.17 -5.75
N TYR A 233 1.51 23.83 -5.67
CA TYR A 233 2.64 23.07 -5.13
C TYR A 233 2.85 21.77 -5.90
N ASN A 234 3.94 21.05 -5.60
CA ASN A 234 4.29 19.80 -6.25
C ASN A 234 4.88 18.83 -5.24
N THR A 235 4.38 17.59 -5.19
CA THR A 235 4.82 16.57 -4.24
C THR A 235 6.15 15.91 -4.61
N GLY A 236 6.73 16.22 -5.78
CA GLY A 236 7.92 15.57 -6.30
C GLY A 236 7.61 14.23 -7.00
N ASP A 237 8.52 13.81 -7.87
CA ASP A 237 8.40 12.55 -8.60
C ASP A 237 8.71 11.35 -7.70
N ARG A 238 8.06 10.21 -7.94
CA ARG A 238 8.22 9.00 -7.15
C ARG A 238 8.80 7.86 -7.98
N TYR A 239 9.79 7.18 -7.42
CA TYR A 239 10.41 5.98 -7.96
C TYR A 239 10.23 4.84 -6.96
N ILE A 240 9.71 3.70 -7.42
CA ILE A 240 9.55 2.50 -6.58
C ILE A 240 10.26 1.35 -7.26
N ALA A 241 11.34 0.84 -6.64
CA ALA A 241 12.01 -0.39 -7.03
C ALA A 241 11.52 -1.53 -6.13
N GLN A 242 11.30 -2.70 -6.72
CA GLN A 242 10.84 -3.89 -6.02
C GLN A 242 11.63 -5.11 -6.47
N ALA A 243 11.94 -6.01 -5.54
CA ALA A 243 12.54 -7.31 -5.83
C ALA A 243 11.87 -8.36 -4.95
N GLY A 244 11.57 -9.51 -5.54
CA GLY A 244 10.99 -10.66 -4.87
C GLY A 244 11.74 -11.93 -5.24
N PHE A 245 11.98 -12.77 -4.26
CA PHE A 245 12.53 -14.10 -4.43
C PHE A 245 11.74 -15.07 -3.57
N ASN A 246 11.36 -16.19 -4.15
CA ASN A 246 10.82 -17.31 -3.40
C ASN A 246 11.41 -18.62 -3.92
N ASN A 247 11.64 -19.57 -3.02
CA ASN A 247 12.11 -20.89 -3.40
C ASN A 247 11.74 -21.92 -2.32
N SER A 248 11.45 -23.15 -2.74
CA SER A 248 11.24 -24.28 -1.84
C SER A 248 12.55 -25.04 -1.67
N LEU A 249 13.04 -25.09 -0.44
CA LEU A 249 14.30 -25.72 -0.06
C LEU A 249 14.04 -26.77 1.04
N GLY A 250 14.15 -28.07 0.72
CA GLY A 250 14.10 -29.13 1.72
C GLY A 250 12.83 -29.16 2.57
N GLY A 251 11.66 -28.80 2.01
CA GLY A 251 10.38 -28.75 2.73
C GLY A 251 10.05 -27.41 3.40
N ALA A 252 10.95 -26.44 3.35
CA ALA A 252 10.69 -25.06 3.75
C ALA A 252 10.57 -24.14 2.52
N ASN A 253 9.72 -23.14 2.60
CA ASN A 253 9.61 -22.08 1.60
C ASN A 253 10.35 -20.83 2.09
N VAL A 254 11.36 -20.40 1.36
CA VAL A 254 12.09 -19.15 1.64
C VAL A 254 11.47 -18.03 0.82
N LEU A 255 11.15 -16.91 1.46
CA LEU A 255 10.62 -15.70 0.86
C LEU A 255 11.54 -14.53 1.20
N VAL A 256 11.98 -13.80 0.18
CA VAL A 256 12.67 -12.52 0.35
C VAL A 256 11.93 -11.48 -0.48
N ASN A 257 11.52 -10.38 0.16
CA ASN A 257 10.94 -9.23 -0.52
C ASN A 257 11.72 -7.98 -0.14
N ALA A 258 12.08 -7.19 -1.12
CA ALA A 258 12.69 -5.88 -0.92
C ALA A 258 11.97 -4.84 -1.76
N TRP A 259 11.82 -3.64 -1.22
CA TRP A 259 11.36 -2.50 -1.99
C TRP A 259 12.04 -1.21 -1.51
N ASN A 260 12.12 -0.29 -2.43
CA ASN A 260 12.65 1.05 -2.18
C ASN A 260 11.69 2.08 -2.80
N LEU A 261 11.30 3.07 -2.02
CA LEU A 261 10.55 4.23 -2.46
C LEU A 261 11.48 5.45 -2.33
N TYR A 262 11.76 6.08 -3.44
CA TYR A 262 12.44 7.38 -3.48
C TYR A 262 11.46 8.42 -4.01
N ARG A 263 11.32 9.54 -3.28
CA ARG A 263 10.58 10.73 -3.71
C ARG A 263 11.55 11.88 -3.86
N SER A 264 11.57 12.50 -5.03
CA SER A 264 12.37 13.70 -5.26
C SER A 264 11.81 14.86 -4.45
N SER A 265 12.65 15.86 -4.20
CA SER A 265 12.15 17.08 -3.56
C SER A 265 11.06 17.74 -4.41
N GLY A 266 10.03 18.18 -3.72
CA GLY A 266 8.92 18.95 -4.27
C GLY A 266 8.91 20.38 -3.75
N MET A 267 7.75 21.00 -3.79
CA MET A 267 7.49 22.34 -3.29
C MET A 267 6.15 22.35 -2.55
N ILE A 268 6.14 22.87 -1.33
CA ILE A 268 4.91 23.08 -0.57
C ILE A 268 4.22 24.37 -0.99
N PHE A 269 2.99 24.56 -0.56
CA PHE A 269 2.16 25.73 -0.92
C PHE A 269 2.72 27.09 -0.46
N THR A 270 3.68 27.10 0.46
CA THR A 270 4.42 28.32 0.85
C THR A 270 5.55 28.69 -0.13
N GLY A 271 5.83 27.83 -1.14
CA GLY A 271 6.96 28.00 -2.07
C GLY A 271 8.27 27.42 -1.55
N GLU A 272 8.29 26.86 -0.33
CA GLU A 272 9.46 26.18 0.22
C GLU A 272 9.63 24.79 -0.39
N ARG A 273 10.88 24.36 -0.56
CA ARG A 273 11.17 23.02 -1.05
C ARG A 273 10.98 21.99 0.07
N THR A 274 10.32 20.89 -0.26
CA THR A 274 10.38 19.67 0.57
C THR A 274 11.70 18.97 0.32
N GLY A 275 12.29 18.36 1.35
CA GLY A 275 13.45 17.50 1.17
C GLY A 275 13.10 16.24 0.35
N ALA A 276 14.09 15.72 -0.36
CA ALA A 276 13.97 14.38 -0.94
C ALA A 276 13.90 13.34 0.16
N GLU A 277 13.13 12.27 -0.05
CA GLU A 277 13.01 11.16 0.90
C GLU A 277 13.26 9.82 0.25
N ASN A 278 13.76 8.88 1.04
CA ASN A 278 14.00 7.51 0.62
C ASN A 278 13.59 6.53 1.72
N ILE A 279 12.75 5.57 1.37
CA ILE A 279 12.33 4.48 2.25
C ILE A 279 12.79 3.17 1.62
N ALA A 280 13.65 2.43 2.32
CA ALA A 280 14.08 1.10 1.91
C ALA A 280 13.52 0.06 2.88
N ASN A 281 13.07 -1.07 2.35
CA ASN A 281 12.50 -2.16 3.13
C ASN A 281 13.00 -3.51 2.61
N ILE A 282 13.27 -4.41 3.53
CA ILE A 282 13.56 -5.82 3.25
C ILE A 282 12.81 -6.71 4.24
N LEU A 283 12.14 -7.74 3.73
CA LEU A 283 11.46 -8.76 4.49
C LEU A 283 12.03 -10.14 4.12
N LEU A 284 12.36 -10.93 5.13
CA LEU A 284 12.73 -12.33 5.03
C LEU A 284 11.68 -13.17 5.76
N GLY A 285 11.12 -14.18 5.10
CA GLY A 285 10.19 -15.16 5.66
C GLY A 285 10.62 -16.58 5.37
N ILE A 286 10.31 -17.52 6.28
CA ILE A 286 10.56 -18.95 6.08
C ILE A 286 9.28 -19.70 6.44
N GLY A 287 8.63 -20.29 5.44
CA GLY A 287 7.40 -21.07 5.61
C GLY A 287 7.70 -22.54 5.85
N PHE A 288 7.13 -23.10 6.92
CA PHE A 288 7.21 -24.51 7.25
C PHE A 288 5.83 -25.17 7.06
N HIS A 289 5.78 -26.23 6.26
CA HIS A 289 4.56 -27.00 6.04
C HIS A 289 4.31 -27.93 7.20
N GLY A 290 3.13 -27.82 7.82
CA GLY A 290 2.60 -28.75 8.81
C GLY A 290 1.41 -29.54 8.25
N MET A 291 0.81 -30.43 9.06
CA MET A 291 -0.32 -31.26 8.65
C MET A 291 -1.59 -30.45 8.30
N SER A 292 -1.75 -29.26 8.83
CA SER A 292 -2.96 -28.43 8.67
C SER A 292 -2.72 -27.06 8.05
N GLY A 293 -1.49 -26.73 7.65
CA GLY A 293 -1.20 -25.41 7.08
C GLY A 293 0.27 -25.06 7.04
N VAL A 294 0.56 -23.79 6.77
CA VAL A 294 1.93 -23.24 6.68
C VAL A 294 2.14 -22.22 7.80
N ILE A 295 3.17 -22.43 8.62
CA ILE A 295 3.64 -21.44 9.61
C ILE A 295 4.82 -20.70 9.00
N GLU A 296 4.79 -19.37 9.02
CA GLU A 296 5.83 -18.51 8.43
C GLU A 296 6.28 -17.44 9.41
N PRO A 297 7.35 -17.66 10.20
CA PRO A 297 8.07 -16.58 10.86
C PRO A 297 8.74 -15.65 9.84
N SER A 298 8.83 -14.37 10.19
CA SER A 298 9.43 -13.35 9.33
C SER A 298 10.16 -12.28 10.12
N VAL A 299 11.14 -11.66 9.47
CA VAL A 299 11.85 -10.46 9.95
C VAL A 299 11.78 -9.42 8.85
N GLU A 300 11.47 -8.18 9.23
CA GLU A 300 11.42 -7.03 8.32
C GLU A 300 12.29 -5.91 8.88
N LEU A 301 13.08 -5.29 8.01
CA LEU A 301 13.84 -4.08 8.31
C LEU A 301 13.39 -2.97 7.37
N ARG A 302 13.12 -1.79 7.93
CA ARG A 302 12.72 -0.60 7.19
C ARG A 302 13.58 0.58 7.61
N ASN A 303 14.19 1.24 6.63
CA ASN A 303 14.99 2.45 6.81
C ASN A 303 14.31 3.62 6.09
N TRP A 304 14.35 4.79 6.70
CA TRP A 304 13.88 6.04 6.12
C TRP A 304 14.92 7.13 6.31
N THR A 305 15.21 7.83 5.23
CA THR A 305 16.05 9.03 5.22
C THR A 305 15.30 10.15 4.51
N GLN A 306 15.34 11.33 5.08
CA GLN A 306 14.82 12.56 4.49
C GLN A 306 15.84 13.65 4.71
N GLU A 307 16.02 14.52 3.71
CA GLU A 307 16.87 15.71 3.86
C GLU A 307 16.42 16.49 5.10
N GLN A 308 17.40 16.96 5.89
CA GLN A 308 17.21 17.77 7.11
C GLN A 308 16.67 17.02 8.34
N LEU A 309 16.38 15.73 8.25
CA LEU A 309 15.98 14.89 9.38
C LEU A 309 17.01 13.79 9.66
N PRO A 310 17.15 13.35 10.92
CA PRO A 310 17.93 12.16 11.21
C PRO A 310 17.31 10.92 10.55
N ALA A 311 18.13 9.89 10.30
CA ALA A 311 17.63 8.65 9.76
C ALA A 311 16.73 7.90 10.76
N SER A 312 15.69 7.26 10.25
CA SER A 312 14.80 6.37 11.01
C SER A 312 15.04 4.92 10.62
N MET A 313 14.87 4.00 11.57
CA MET A 313 14.97 2.58 11.30
C MET A 313 13.99 1.80 12.17
N LEU A 314 13.23 0.90 11.54
CA LEU A 314 12.31 -0.02 12.20
C LEU A 314 12.69 -1.47 11.89
N GLY A 315 12.69 -2.30 12.94
CA GLY A 315 12.73 -3.75 12.84
C GLY A 315 11.36 -4.33 13.19
N THR A 316 10.89 -5.33 12.46
CA THR A 316 9.66 -6.05 12.80
C THR A 316 9.94 -7.55 12.79
N ILE A 317 9.49 -8.23 13.85
CA ILE A 317 9.40 -9.69 13.88
C ILE A 317 7.93 -10.06 13.71
N GLY A 318 7.66 -11.06 12.87
CA GLY A 318 6.30 -11.45 12.50
C GLY A 318 6.12 -12.95 12.48
N LEU A 319 4.86 -13.36 12.60
CA LEU A 319 4.41 -14.73 12.42
C LEU A 319 3.12 -14.73 11.61
N ARG A 320 3.05 -15.59 10.61
CA ARG A 320 1.87 -15.84 9.79
C ARG A 320 1.56 -17.33 9.81
N TYR A 321 0.27 -17.67 9.86
CA TYR A 321 -0.21 -19.04 9.72
C TYR A 321 -1.27 -19.09 8.64
N SER A 322 -1.09 -19.93 7.62
CA SER A 322 -2.01 -20.04 6.50
C SER A 322 -2.66 -21.41 6.48
N VAL A 323 -3.99 -21.44 6.39
CA VAL A 323 -4.79 -22.66 6.23
C VAL A 323 -5.64 -22.48 4.99
N ASP A 324 -5.55 -23.46 4.09
CA ASP A 324 -6.42 -23.57 2.93
C ASP A 324 -7.42 -24.72 3.17
N ALA A 325 -8.70 -24.42 3.04
CA ALA A 325 -9.79 -25.39 3.10
C ALA A 325 -10.62 -25.28 1.82
N ALA A 326 -11.46 -26.27 1.53
CA ALA A 326 -12.28 -26.30 0.32
C ALA A 326 -13.13 -25.01 0.20
N GLY A 327 -12.79 -24.15 -0.76
CA GLY A 327 -13.52 -22.92 -1.08
C GLY A 327 -13.16 -21.69 -0.23
N PHE A 328 -12.25 -21.78 0.75
CA PHE A 328 -11.77 -20.62 1.49
C PHE A 328 -10.34 -20.80 2.00
N ALA A 329 -9.65 -19.67 2.21
CA ALA A 329 -8.35 -19.62 2.87
C ALA A 329 -8.38 -18.60 4.00
N ILE A 330 -7.77 -18.95 5.13
CA ILE A 330 -7.64 -18.06 6.31
C ILE A 330 -6.16 -17.92 6.65
N THR A 331 -5.73 -16.68 6.84
CA THR A 331 -4.34 -16.38 7.16
C THR A 331 -4.27 -15.34 8.28
N PRO A 332 -4.30 -15.76 9.55
CA PRO A 332 -3.95 -14.88 10.67
C PRO A 332 -2.46 -14.52 10.65
N SER A 333 -2.15 -13.31 11.06
CA SER A 333 -0.78 -12.85 11.25
C SER A 333 -0.67 -11.88 12.41
N ALA A 334 0.50 -11.88 13.05
CA ALA A 334 0.85 -10.93 14.10
C ALA A 334 2.30 -10.49 13.93
N GLY A 335 2.63 -9.30 14.39
CA GLY A 335 4.00 -8.79 14.37
C GLY A 335 4.23 -7.71 15.41
N TYR A 336 5.47 -7.62 15.86
CA TYR A 336 5.93 -6.59 16.78
C TYR A 336 7.03 -5.78 16.11
N THR A 337 6.87 -4.45 16.12
CA THR A 337 7.78 -3.48 15.52
C THR A 337 8.49 -2.69 16.62
N PHE A 338 9.76 -2.41 16.41
CA PHE A 338 10.57 -1.57 17.30
C PHE A 338 11.63 -0.81 16.50
N GLY A 339 12.07 0.31 17.04
CA GLY A 339 13.11 1.11 16.39
C GLY A 339 13.07 2.58 16.75
N ARG A 340 13.50 3.41 15.79
CA ARG A 340 13.59 4.85 15.95
C ARG A 340 12.86 5.57 14.82
N PHE A 341 12.17 6.63 15.21
CA PHE A 341 11.42 7.51 14.34
C PHE A 341 12.01 8.92 14.39
N ALA A 342 12.38 9.48 13.25
CA ALA A 342 12.87 10.84 13.18
C ALA A 342 11.73 11.84 13.38
N ALA A 343 11.97 12.81 14.23
CA ALA A 343 11.03 13.88 14.52
C ALA A 343 11.79 15.21 14.62
N VAL A 344 11.05 16.30 14.57
CA VAL A 344 11.61 17.62 14.88
C VAL A 344 12.09 17.61 16.33
N GLY A 345 13.37 17.90 16.54
CA GLY A 345 14.01 17.84 17.87
C GLY A 345 14.79 16.55 18.15
N GLY A 346 14.83 15.58 17.21
CA GLY A 346 15.66 14.37 17.32
C GLY A 346 14.91 13.08 17.05
N ASN A 347 15.57 11.95 17.34
CA ASN A 347 14.97 10.63 17.21
C ASN A 347 14.11 10.27 18.42
N ALA A 348 12.93 9.73 18.17
CA ALA A 348 12.05 9.13 19.17
C ALA A 348 12.11 7.61 19.09
N ASP A 349 12.12 6.92 20.22
CA ASP A 349 11.93 5.46 20.24
C ASP A 349 10.49 5.14 19.82
N LEU A 350 10.36 4.11 18.99
CA LEU A 350 9.08 3.62 18.52
C LEU A 350 8.96 2.13 18.83
N SER A 351 7.81 1.74 19.33
CA SER A 351 7.39 0.35 19.42
C SER A 351 5.96 0.21 18.93
N GLY A 352 5.59 -0.97 18.40
CA GLY A 352 4.26 -1.17 17.85
C GLY A 352 3.89 -2.63 17.70
N PHE A 353 2.60 -2.86 17.50
CA PHE A 353 2.03 -4.18 17.28
C PHE A 353 1.11 -4.14 16.07
N ARG A 354 1.13 -5.21 15.28
CA ARG A 354 0.18 -5.43 14.18
C ARG A 354 -0.46 -6.81 14.29
N ALA A 355 -1.74 -6.89 13.97
CA ALA A 355 -2.47 -8.14 13.78
C ALA A 355 -3.34 -8.03 12.55
N ALA A 356 -3.44 -9.11 11.79
CA ALA A 356 -4.33 -9.16 10.64
C ALA A 356 -4.92 -10.57 10.48
N LEU A 357 -6.11 -10.62 9.88
CA LEU A 357 -6.78 -11.85 9.49
C LEU A 357 -7.18 -11.74 8.02
N ALA A 358 -6.38 -12.30 7.11
CA ALA A 358 -6.78 -12.35 5.72
C ALA A 358 -7.71 -13.53 5.48
N ILE A 359 -8.83 -13.27 4.82
CA ILE A 359 -9.85 -14.28 4.46
C ILE A 359 -10.07 -14.16 2.95
N ARG A 360 -10.03 -15.28 2.25
CA ARG A 360 -10.32 -15.41 0.83
C ARG A 360 -11.41 -16.45 0.62
N PHE A 361 -12.43 -16.09 -0.14
CA PHE A 361 -13.49 -16.98 -0.62
C PHE A 361 -13.41 -17.08 -2.15
N GLY A 362 -13.68 -18.27 -2.68
CA GLY A 362 -13.57 -18.61 -4.08
C GLY A 362 -12.38 -19.54 -4.34
N SER A 363 -12.53 -20.40 -5.32
CA SER A 363 -11.54 -21.40 -5.77
C SER A 363 -10.53 -20.81 -6.76
#